data_4fd0b40c20695cd0e458797b50162643
#
_entry.id   4fd0b40c20695cd0e458797b50162643
#
_cell.length_a   1.000
_cell.length_b   1.000
_cell.length_c   1.000
_cell.angle_alpha   90.00
_cell.angle_beta   90.00
_cell.angle_gamma   90.00
#
_symmetry.space_group_name_H-M   'P 1'
#
loop_
_entity.id
_entity.type
_entity.pdbx_description
1 polymer ?
#
loop_
_entity_poly.entity_id
_entity_poly.type
_entity_poly.pdbx_seq_one_letter_code
_entity_poly.pdbx_strand_id
1 'polypeptide(L)'
;AAKAKKIKVLLIANQVSPSVLYQMQKLGADHFVPYPLPEGALHEAIEELRKPAPVLPDGYDPETGMFTGVTKPKGDRNGVILPVHGMAGGVGASTFAANLAWELCNIPDVEDLRVCVIDLDLQFGSIATYLDLPRKEAVLEILTDAGNVDSDNLVKSMLTFNDKLHVFTAPADMLPLEMVTAEDIGKILDTAQVNFDFVIVDMPSTVVAWTEAVLQRAHVYFALLELDLRSAQNILRFIRALKAEALPHDKVRYVLNRAPKFTDLSAKARVKRMAESLDIDIEVQLPDGGEQVTQANDHGLPIAENASKNPLRKELQKLA
;
A
#
# COMPACT_ATOMS: atom_id res chain seq x y z
N ALA A 1 -30.82 11.50 15.32
CA ALA A 1 -31.57 12.43 16.17
C ALA A 1 -30.66 13.23 17.14
N ALA A 2 -29.69 12.58 17.83
CA ALA A 2 -28.78 13.28 18.77
C ALA A 2 -27.81 14.24 18.07
N LYS A 3 -27.19 13.86 16.95
CA LYS A 3 -26.29 14.73 16.16
C LYS A 3 -26.99 16.02 15.68
N ALA A 4 -28.25 15.92 15.24
CA ALA A 4 -29.02 17.09 14.80
C ALA A 4 -29.30 18.12 15.92
N LYS A 5 -29.15 17.72 17.18
CA LYS A 5 -29.34 18.58 18.38
C LYS A 5 -28.02 18.96 19.06
N LYS A 6 -26.85 18.65 18.48
CA LYS A 6 -25.51 18.86 19.07
C LYS A 6 -25.35 18.19 20.45
N ILE A 7 -26.00 17.05 20.67
CA ILE A 7 -25.91 16.29 21.93
C ILE A 7 -24.78 15.27 21.78
N LYS A 8 -23.82 15.28 22.71
CA LYS A 8 -22.77 14.28 22.81
C LYS A 8 -23.31 12.98 23.35
N VAL A 9 -22.92 11.86 22.76
CA VAL A 9 -23.41 10.51 23.10
C VAL A 9 -22.28 9.68 23.67
N LEU A 10 -22.38 9.35 24.96
CA LEU A 10 -21.49 8.41 25.64
C LEU A 10 -22.21 7.04 25.74
N LEU A 11 -21.57 6.00 25.22
CA LEU A 11 -22.06 4.63 25.33
C LEU A 11 -21.38 3.91 26.48
N ILE A 12 -22.22 3.24 27.30
CA ILE A 12 -21.77 2.32 28.36
C ILE A 12 -22.25 0.94 27.98
N ALA A 13 -21.36 0.00 27.75
CA ALA A 13 -21.72 -1.36 27.38
C ALA A 13 -20.71 -2.38 27.90
N ASN A 14 -21.16 -3.64 28.06
CA ASN A 14 -20.27 -4.77 28.33
C ASN A 14 -19.23 -4.89 27.24
N GLN A 15 -18.14 -5.66 27.49
CA GLN A 15 -17.09 -5.90 26.49
C GLN A 15 -17.69 -6.19 25.11
N VAL A 16 -17.45 -5.30 24.17
CA VAL A 16 -17.86 -5.43 22.77
C VAL A 16 -16.63 -5.61 21.92
N SER A 17 -16.76 -6.35 20.83
CA SER A 17 -15.65 -6.52 19.88
C SER A 17 -15.28 -5.19 19.21
N PRO A 18 -14.04 -5.01 18.76
CA PRO A 18 -13.62 -3.80 18.04
C PRO A 18 -14.53 -3.43 16.86
N SER A 19 -15.04 -4.42 16.14
CA SER A 19 -15.97 -4.23 15.02
C SER A 19 -17.31 -3.60 15.46
N VAL A 20 -17.81 -3.99 16.62
CA VAL A 20 -19.07 -3.43 17.18
C VAL A 20 -18.84 -2.01 17.69
N LEU A 21 -17.68 -1.73 18.30
CA LEU A 21 -17.30 -0.37 18.70
C LEU A 21 -17.26 0.57 17.50
N TYR A 22 -16.63 0.15 16.41
CA TYR A 22 -16.58 0.91 15.16
C TYR A 22 -17.97 1.19 14.57
N GLN A 23 -18.86 0.20 14.56
CA GLN A 23 -20.25 0.40 14.12
C GLN A 23 -21.00 1.40 15.01
N MET A 24 -20.79 1.35 16.31
CA MET A 24 -21.41 2.28 17.25
C MET A 24 -20.92 3.72 17.05
N GLN A 25 -19.64 3.92 16.75
CA GLN A 25 -19.11 5.23 16.38
C GLN A 25 -19.72 5.75 15.07
N LYS A 26 -19.84 4.92 14.04
CA LYS A 26 -20.57 5.26 12.79
C LYS A 26 -22.03 5.65 13.04
N LEU A 27 -22.69 5.04 14.04
CA LEU A 27 -24.05 5.36 14.42
C LEU A 27 -24.17 6.64 15.27
N GLY A 28 -23.05 7.27 15.62
CA GLY A 28 -23.01 8.58 16.24
C GLY A 28 -22.70 8.58 17.74
N ALA A 29 -22.06 7.52 18.25
CA ALA A 29 -21.47 7.56 19.58
C ALA A 29 -20.18 8.39 19.55
N ASP A 30 -20.04 9.31 20.50
CA ASP A 30 -18.87 10.19 20.61
C ASP A 30 -17.80 9.59 21.52
N HIS A 31 -18.18 8.72 22.45
CA HIS A 31 -17.25 8.02 23.35
C HIS A 31 -17.84 6.71 23.89
N PHE A 32 -16.97 5.81 24.38
CA PHE A 32 -17.36 4.51 24.93
C PHE A 32 -16.68 4.27 26.27
N VAL A 33 -17.42 3.71 27.23
CA VAL A 33 -16.90 3.25 28.53
C VAL A 33 -17.38 1.82 28.81
N PRO A 34 -16.47 0.91 29.19
CA PRO A 34 -16.84 -0.48 29.46
C PRO A 34 -17.65 -0.60 30.74
N TYR A 35 -18.58 -1.58 30.75
CA TYR A 35 -19.30 -2.00 31.96
C TYR A 35 -18.77 -3.37 32.43
N PRO A 36 -18.55 -3.60 33.73
CA PRO A 36 -18.80 -2.68 34.87
C PRO A 36 -17.85 -1.47 34.83
N LEU A 37 -18.39 -0.31 35.20
CA LEU A 37 -17.69 0.97 35.16
C LEU A 37 -16.47 0.94 36.09
N PRO A 38 -15.23 1.13 35.56
CA PRO A 38 -14.06 1.37 36.41
C PRO A 38 -14.26 2.67 37.23
N GLU A 39 -13.64 2.73 38.38
CA GLU A 39 -13.66 3.92 39.20
C GLU A 39 -13.03 5.11 38.47
N GLY A 40 -13.75 6.23 38.38
CA GLY A 40 -13.30 7.42 37.65
C GLY A 40 -13.56 7.43 36.14
N ALA A 41 -13.78 6.30 35.49
CA ALA A 41 -13.88 6.21 34.03
C ALA A 41 -15.00 7.07 33.42
N LEU A 42 -16.14 7.19 34.14
CA LEU A 42 -17.23 8.04 33.68
C LEU A 42 -16.84 9.53 33.73
N HIS A 43 -16.13 9.92 34.76
CA HIS A 43 -15.68 11.30 34.94
C HIS A 43 -14.68 11.69 33.88
N GLU A 44 -13.70 10.83 33.62
CA GLU A 44 -12.68 11.03 32.56
C GLU A 44 -13.33 11.13 31.19
N ALA A 45 -14.26 10.25 30.86
CA ALA A 45 -14.98 10.26 29.59
C ALA A 45 -15.83 11.54 29.41
N ILE A 46 -16.44 12.05 30.47
CA ILE A 46 -17.18 13.32 30.44
C ILE A 46 -16.24 14.51 30.25
N GLU A 47 -15.10 14.53 30.95
CA GLU A 47 -14.11 15.60 30.79
C GLU A 47 -13.51 15.58 29.37
N GLU A 48 -13.29 14.41 28.78
CA GLU A 48 -12.82 14.28 27.41
C GLU A 48 -13.87 14.77 26.40
N LEU A 49 -15.13 14.45 26.61
CA LEU A 49 -16.24 14.97 25.79
C LEU A 49 -16.47 16.48 25.95
N ARG A 50 -16.03 17.08 27.08
CA ARG A 50 -16.11 18.53 27.35
C ARG A 50 -14.98 19.32 26.71
N LYS A 51 -13.86 18.67 26.39
CA LYS A 51 -12.79 19.36 25.65
C LYS A 51 -13.37 19.97 24.39
N PRO A 52 -13.06 21.23 24.06
CA PRO A 52 -13.46 21.78 22.77
C PRO A 52 -13.00 20.82 21.67
N ALA A 53 -13.89 20.60 20.68
CA ALA A 53 -13.51 19.82 19.51
C ALA A 53 -12.15 20.36 19.02
N PRO A 54 -11.19 19.51 18.67
CA PRO A 54 -9.95 19.98 18.09
C PRO A 54 -10.31 20.98 17.01
N VAL A 55 -9.64 22.13 17.01
CA VAL A 55 -9.81 23.13 15.95
C VAL A 55 -9.43 22.40 14.69
N LEU A 56 -10.44 22.05 13.89
CA LEU A 56 -10.22 21.36 12.62
C LEU A 56 -9.36 22.31 11.76
N PRO A 57 -8.32 21.84 11.13
CA PRO A 57 -7.50 22.65 10.26
C PRO A 57 -8.37 23.34 9.20
N ASP A 58 -8.01 24.56 8.82
CA ASP A 58 -8.70 25.31 7.76
C ASP A 58 -8.79 24.44 6.51
N GLY A 59 -10.04 24.20 6.04
CA GLY A 59 -10.32 23.41 4.85
C GLY A 59 -10.95 22.05 5.07
N TYR A 60 -11.26 21.64 6.30
CA TYR A 60 -12.04 20.43 6.57
C TYR A 60 -13.54 20.69 6.41
N ASP A 61 -14.19 19.99 5.49
CA ASP A 61 -15.64 20.02 5.34
C ASP A 61 -16.27 18.90 6.21
N PRO A 62 -16.95 19.26 7.31
CA PRO A 62 -17.56 18.27 8.20
C PRO A 62 -18.79 17.56 7.60
N GLU A 63 -19.37 18.04 6.50
CA GLU A 63 -20.51 17.41 5.84
C GLU A 63 -20.09 16.33 4.86
N THR A 64 -18.96 16.50 4.18
CA THR A 64 -18.43 15.50 3.22
C THR A 64 -17.33 14.64 3.83
N GLY A 65 -16.78 15.01 4.99
CA GLY A 65 -15.62 14.35 5.59
C GLY A 65 -14.32 14.57 4.81
N MET A 66 -14.34 15.49 3.84
CA MET A 66 -13.19 15.78 2.98
C MET A 66 -12.48 17.06 3.40
N PHE A 67 -11.17 17.06 3.34
CA PHE A 67 -10.37 18.28 3.41
C PHE A 67 -10.50 19.06 2.09
N THR A 68 -11.24 20.16 2.09
CA THR A 68 -11.36 21.07 0.93
C THR A 68 -10.23 22.08 0.84
N GLY A 69 -9.25 22.02 1.75
CA GLY A 69 -8.17 22.99 1.90
C GLY A 69 -6.77 22.40 2.01
N VAL A 70 -6.55 21.12 1.67
CA VAL A 70 -5.20 20.62 1.49
C VAL A 70 -4.63 21.37 0.28
N THR A 71 -3.70 22.28 0.52
CA THR A 71 -2.84 22.77 -0.56
C THR A 71 -2.24 21.54 -1.22
N LYS A 72 -2.69 21.20 -2.44
CA LYS A 72 -2.10 20.11 -3.19
C LYS A 72 -0.59 20.33 -3.20
N PRO A 73 0.21 19.31 -2.91
CA PRO A 73 1.66 19.43 -3.00
C PRO A 73 2.01 20.08 -4.34
N LYS A 74 2.89 21.07 -4.34
CA LYS A 74 3.32 21.71 -5.58
C LYS A 74 4.30 20.80 -6.27
N GLY A 75 3.91 20.25 -7.39
CA GLY A 75 4.74 19.47 -8.29
C GLY A 75 4.32 19.72 -9.73
N ASP A 76 5.09 19.22 -10.67
CA ASP A 76 4.90 19.39 -12.12
C ASP A 76 4.37 18.12 -12.80
N ARG A 77 4.04 17.08 -12.02
CA ARG A 77 3.59 15.77 -12.51
C ARG A 77 2.17 15.47 -12.02
N ASN A 78 1.58 14.44 -12.61
CA ASN A 78 0.33 13.80 -12.17
C ASN A 78 0.49 12.29 -12.36
N GLY A 79 1.29 11.70 -11.49
CA GLY A 79 1.79 10.34 -11.64
C GLY A 79 0.76 9.26 -11.40
N VAL A 80 1.08 8.08 -11.90
CA VAL A 80 0.29 6.86 -11.75
C VAL A 80 0.78 6.08 -10.54
N ILE A 81 -0.09 5.83 -9.57
CA ILE A 81 0.21 5.06 -8.36
C ILE A 81 -0.12 3.59 -8.61
N LEU A 82 0.89 2.72 -8.44
CA LEU A 82 0.87 1.30 -8.75
C LEU A 82 1.29 0.46 -7.53
N PRO A 83 0.40 0.20 -6.57
CA PRO A 83 0.70 -0.70 -5.47
C PRO A 83 0.87 -2.15 -5.92
N VAL A 84 1.83 -2.82 -5.29
CA VAL A 84 2.17 -4.22 -5.52
C VAL A 84 2.03 -4.98 -4.20
N HIS A 85 1.08 -5.88 -4.12
CA HIS A 85 0.76 -6.62 -2.90
C HIS A 85 0.88 -8.11 -3.11
N GLY A 86 1.75 -8.77 -2.36
CA GLY A 86 1.87 -10.23 -2.37
C GLY A 86 0.76 -10.90 -1.57
N MET A 87 -0.09 -11.67 -2.22
CA MET A 87 -1.20 -12.39 -1.56
C MET A 87 -0.73 -13.55 -0.68
N ALA A 88 0.57 -13.81 -0.66
CA ALA A 88 1.21 -14.70 0.31
C ALA A 88 2.70 -14.34 0.42
N GLY A 89 3.32 -14.62 1.56
CA GLY A 89 4.76 -14.42 1.74
C GLY A 89 5.57 -15.20 0.72
N GLY A 90 6.59 -14.58 0.13
CA GLY A 90 7.49 -15.20 -0.85
C GLY A 90 6.97 -15.30 -2.28
N VAL A 91 5.81 -14.76 -2.61
CA VAL A 91 5.26 -14.77 -3.98
C VAL A 91 6.00 -13.82 -4.94
N GLY A 92 7.01 -13.07 -4.47
CA GLY A 92 7.87 -12.24 -5.31
C GLY A 92 7.37 -10.81 -5.54
N ALA A 93 6.54 -10.25 -4.64
CA ALA A 93 6.00 -8.89 -4.76
C ALA A 93 7.10 -7.82 -4.84
N SER A 94 8.02 -7.80 -3.89
CA SER A 94 9.12 -6.83 -3.86
C SER A 94 10.07 -6.97 -5.07
N THR A 95 10.33 -8.23 -5.51
CA THR A 95 11.09 -8.47 -6.75
C THR A 95 10.35 -7.92 -7.97
N PHE A 96 9.04 -8.11 -8.04
CA PHE A 96 8.20 -7.54 -9.10
C PHE A 96 8.24 -6.01 -9.04
N ALA A 97 8.02 -5.41 -7.87
CA ALA A 97 7.99 -3.96 -7.67
C ALA A 97 9.31 -3.29 -8.11
N ALA A 98 10.46 -3.79 -7.63
CA ALA A 98 11.77 -3.26 -7.98
C ALA A 98 12.07 -3.36 -9.49
N ASN A 99 11.75 -4.51 -10.10
CA ASN A 99 12.03 -4.73 -11.52
C ASN A 99 11.05 -4.00 -12.44
N LEU A 100 9.75 -3.90 -12.09
CA LEU A 100 8.80 -3.08 -12.82
C LEU A 100 9.21 -1.61 -12.79
N ALA A 101 9.59 -1.09 -11.62
CA ALA A 101 10.08 0.27 -11.47
C ALA A 101 11.32 0.53 -12.37
N TRP A 102 12.25 -0.41 -12.42
CA TRP A 102 13.44 -0.31 -13.26
C TRP A 102 13.12 -0.36 -14.76
N GLU A 103 12.23 -1.23 -15.21
CA GLU A 103 11.80 -1.27 -16.61
C GLU A 103 11.09 0.03 -17.01
N LEU A 104 10.25 0.60 -16.14
CA LEU A 104 9.61 1.90 -16.35
C LEU A 104 10.64 3.05 -16.48
N CYS A 105 11.72 3.05 -15.70
CA CYS A 105 12.82 4.02 -15.88
C CYS A 105 13.54 3.91 -17.21
N ASN A 106 13.41 2.78 -17.91
CA ASN A 106 14.15 2.49 -19.13
C ASN A 106 13.24 2.24 -20.34
N ILE A 107 12.02 2.82 -20.35
CA ILE A 107 11.14 2.78 -21.52
C ILE A 107 11.86 3.47 -22.70
N PRO A 108 11.98 2.79 -23.85
CA PRO A 108 12.62 3.37 -25.03
C PRO A 108 11.88 4.64 -25.51
N ASP A 109 12.64 5.61 -26.02
CA ASP A 109 12.12 6.81 -26.65
C ASP A 109 11.27 7.74 -25.75
N VAL A 110 11.34 7.56 -24.42
CA VAL A 110 10.71 8.46 -23.44
C VAL A 110 11.80 9.16 -22.64
N GLU A 111 11.92 10.47 -22.82
CA GLU A 111 12.86 11.31 -22.07
C GLU A 111 12.20 11.89 -20.81
N ASP A 112 13.00 12.22 -19.79
CA ASP A 112 12.60 12.87 -18.54
C ASP A 112 11.51 12.15 -17.76
N LEU A 113 11.46 10.80 -17.83
CA LEU A 113 10.53 10.00 -17.05
C LEU A 113 11.04 9.84 -15.61
N ARG A 114 10.25 10.29 -14.65
CA ARG A 114 10.57 10.19 -13.23
C ARG A 114 9.80 9.04 -12.61
N VAL A 115 10.50 8.06 -12.13
CA VAL A 115 9.92 6.87 -11.49
C VAL A 115 10.43 6.76 -10.06
N CYS A 116 9.54 6.45 -9.13
CA CYS A 116 9.94 6.09 -7.78
C CYS A 116 9.34 4.76 -7.34
N VAL A 117 10.03 4.09 -6.42
CA VAL A 117 9.50 2.97 -5.64
C VAL A 117 9.50 3.35 -4.16
N ILE A 118 8.38 3.08 -3.50
CA ILE A 118 8.16 3.34 -2.08
C ILE A 118 7.98 2.00 -1.39
N ASP A 119 8.90 1.63 -0.51
CA ASP A 119 8.84 0.39 0.27
C ASP A 119 8.03 0.64 1.56
N LEU A 120 6.78 0.21 1.57
CA LEU A 120 5.89 0.30 2.72
C LEU A 120 5.83 -1.00 3.55
N ASP A 121 6.66 -1.99 3.25
CA ASP A 121 6.86 -3.09 4.20
C ASP A 121 7.83 -2.64 5.32
N LEU A 122 7.28 -1.88 6.26
CA LEU A 122 8.03 -1.19 7.31
C LEU A 122 8.73 -2.13 8.29
N GLN A 123 8.47 -3.44 8.20
CA GLN A 123 9.07 -4.44 9.08
C GLN A 123 10.08 -5.34 8.35
N PHE A 124 9.79 -5.72 7.10
CA PHE A 124 10.59 -6.68 6.34
C PHE A 124 10.93 -6.18 4.92
N GLY A 125 10.87 -4.85 4.71
CA GLY A 125 11.11 -4.24 3.40
C GLY A 125 12.42 -4.67 2.77
N SER A 126 12.38 -5.03 1.51
CA SER A 126 13.47 -5.67 0.78
C SER A 126 13.99 -4.85 -0.41
N ILE A 127 13.33 -3.76 -0.78
CA ILE A 127 13.71 -2.96 -1.97
C ILE A 127 15.13 -2.43 -1.85
N ALA A 128 15.52 -1.90 -0.67
CA ALA A 128 16.89 -1.44 -0.43
C ALA A 128 17.92 -2.54 -0.65
N THR A 129 17.63 -3.76 -0.19
CA THR A 129 18.53 -4.92 -0.34
C THR A 129 18.63 -5.37 -1.80
N TYR A 130 17.51 -5.38 -2.54
CA TYR A 130 17.47 -5.79 -3.95
C TYR A 130 18.09 -4.78 -4.92
N LEU A 131 18.41 -3.58 -4.44
CA LEU A 131 19.05 -2.51 -5.21
C LEU A 131 20.41 -2.08 -4.60
N ASP A 132 20.94 -2.84 -3.65
CA ASP A 132 22.19 -2.54 -2.92
C ASP A 132 22.27 -1.08 -2.44
N LEU A 133 21.16 -0.61 -1.83
CA LEU A 133 21.05 0.74 -1.32
C LEU A 133 21.12 0.77 0.22
N PRO A 134 21.78 1.78 0.81
CA PRO A 134 21.73 1.98 2.25
C PRO A 134 20.31 2.40 2.68
N ARG A 135 20.01 2.31 3.97
CA ARG A 135 18.77 2.84 4.56
C ARG A 135 19.05 4.21 5.16
N LYS A 136 18.17 5.20 4.89
CA LYS A 136 18.30 6.57 5.41
C LYS A 136 17.44 6.77 6.66
N GLU A 137 17.98 7.45 7.68
CA GLU A 137 17.23 7.89 8.86
C GLU A 137 16.09 8.86 8.50
N ALA A 138 16.29 9.71 7.49
CA ALA A 138 15.28 10.65 7.00
C ALA A 138 13.95 10.00 6.60
N VAL A 139 13.95 8.70 6.25
CA VAL A 139 12.74 7.93 5.99
C VAL A 139 11.86 7.84 7.23
N LEU A 140 12.47 7.60 8.40
CA LEU A 140 11.75 7.53 9.67
C LEU A 140 11.09 8.88 10.00
N GLU A 141 11.79 9.99 9.78
CA GLU A 141 11.25 11.34 9.99
C GLU A 141 10.01 11.58 9.11
N ILE A 142 10.09 11.23 7.83
CA ILE A 142 8.97 11.35 6.89
C ILE A 142 7.77 10.49 7.34
N LEU A 143 8.01 9.26 7.80
CA LEU A 143 6.94 8.34 8.22
C LEU A 143 6.26 8.75 9.53
N THR A 144 6.99 9.43 10.43
CA THR A 144 6.48 9.81 11.77
C THR A 144 5.95 11.24 11.84
N ASP A 145 6.31 12.09 10.89
CA ASP A 145 5.83 13.48 10.78
C ASP A 145 5.40 13.83 9.35
N ALA A 146 4.58 12.99 8.76
CA ALA A 146 4.06 13.19 7.41
C ALA A 146 3.20 14.48 7.29
N GLY A 147 2.78 15.06 8.42
CA GLY A 147 2.08 16.36 8.46
C GLY A 147 2.83 17.47 7.76
N ASN A 148 4.16 17.44 7.81
CA ASN A 148 5.07 18.46 7.26
C ASN A 148 5.78 17.99 5.98
N VAL A 149 5.33 16.89 5.35
CA VAL A 149 5.94 16.39 4.11
C VAL A 149 5.62 17.33 2.94
N ASP A 150 6.66 17.87 2.35
CA ASP A 150 6.63 18.58 1.08
C ASP A 150 7.44 17.85 0.00
N SER A 151 7.37 18.33 -1.24
CA SER A 151 8.08 17.74 -2.38
C SER A 151 9.59 17.65 -2.15
N ASP A 152 10.19 18.69 -1.60
CA ASP A 152 11.64 18.77 -1.38
C ASP A 152 12.10 17.78 -0.32
N ASN A 153 11.37 17.68 0.79
CA ASN A 153 11.70 16.76 1.89
C ASN A 153 11.52 15.30 1.47
N LEU A 154 10.43 14.99 0.75
CA LEU A 154 10.21 13.64 0.25
C LEU A 154 11.33 13.22 -0.72
N VAL A 155 11.63 14.05 -1.73
CA VAL A 155 12.68 13.72 -2.72
C VAL A 155 14.06 13.61 -2.07
N LYS A 156 14.39 14.49 -1.10
CA LYS A 156 15.66 14.43 -0.36
C LYS A 156 15.78 13.18 0.54
N SER A 157 14.66 12.65 1.03
CA SER A 157 14.64 11.41 1.82
C SER A 157 14.88 10.17 0.96
N MET A 158 14.63 10.24 -0.33
CA MET A 158 14.87 9.13 -1.27
C MET A 158 16.36 8.96 -1.58
N LEU A 159 16.69 7.76 -2.04
CA LEU A 159 17.97 7.43 -2.69
C LEU A 159 17.72 7.32 -4.19
N THR A 160 18.78 7.45 -4.98
CA THR A 160 18.69 7.25 -6.42
C THR A 160 19.55 6.06 -6.83
N PHE A 161 18.94 5.06 -7.45
CA PHE A 161 19.63 3.92 -8.04
C PHE A 161 19.99 4.22 -9.51
N ASN A 162 21.28 4.09 -9.85
CA ASN A 162 21.84 4.35 -11.19
C ASN A 162 21.36 5.69 -11.80
N ASP A 163 21.27 6.74 -10.99
CA ASP A 163 20.86 8.10 -11.38
C ASP A 163 19.48 8.19 -12.05
N LYS A 164 18.64 7.16 -11.93
CA LYS A 164 17.35 7.07 -12.61
C LYS A 164 16.17 6.76 -11.66
N LEU A 165 16.26 5.66 -10.91
CA LEU A 165 15.17 5.21 -10.07
C LEU A 165 15.27 5.81 -8.68
N HIS A 166 14.26 6.57 -8.27
CA HIS A 166 14.17 7.09 -6.91
C HIS A 166 13.57 6.03 -5.97
N VAL A 167 14.19 5.87 -4.81
CA VAL A 167 13.83 4.80 -3.86
C VAL A 167 13.59 5.38 -2.47
N PHE A 168 12.36 5.32 -2.01
CA PHE A 168 12.02 5.52 -0.61
C PHE A 168 12.09 4.16 0.07
N THR A 169 13.16 3.91 0.81
CA THR A 169 13.42 2.60 1.42
C THR A 169 12.54 2.38 2.66
N ALA A 170 12.35 1.14 3.06
CA ALA A 170 11.86 0.87 4.40
C ALA A 170 12.89 1.38 5.45
N PRO A 171 12.45 1.74 6.67
CA PRO A 171 13.35 2.18 7.74
C PRO A 171 14.38 1.10 8.11
N ALA A 172 15.48 1.53 8.79
CA ALA A 172 16.53 0.61 9.23
C ALA A 172 16.03 -0.35 10.32
N ASP A 173 15.26 0.17 11.25
CA ASP A 173 14.64 -0.58 12.34
C ASP A 173 13.19 -0.91 12.04
N MET A 174 12.72 -2.04 12.58
CA MET A 174 11.30 -2.43 12.45
C MET A 174 10.42 -1.42 13.16
N LEU A 175 9.45 -0.85 12.44
CA LEU A 175 8.46 0.03 13.04
C LEU A 175 7.21 -0.74 13.44
N PRO A 176 6.60 -0.41 14.60
CA PRO A 176 5.24 -0.81 14.87
C PRO A 176 4.31 -0.30 13.78
N LEU A 177 3.44 -1.16 13.25
CA LEU A 177 2.57 -0.81 12.12
C LEU A 177 1.57 0.32 12.47
N GLU A 178 1.28 0.47 13.76
CA GLU A 178 0.40 1.49 14.32
C GLU A 178 1.02 2.90 14.37
N MET A 179 2.33 3.01 14.20
CA MET A 179 3.02 4.32 14.21
C MET A 179 2.71 5.15 12.97
N VAL A 180 2.29 4.52 11.89
CA VAL A 180 2.01 5.20 10.62
C VAL A 180 0.52 5.13 10.35
N THR A 181 -0.11 6.28 10.14
CA THR A 181 -1.55 6.39 9.92
C THR A 181 -1.91 6.37 8.44
N ALA A 182 -3.21 6.17 8.16
CA ALA A 182 -3.74 6.28 6.80
C ALA A 182 -3.57 7.70 6.21
N GLU A 183 -3.59 8.73 7.06
CA GLU A 183 -3.35 10.12 6.66
C GLU A 183 -1.90 10.33 6.25
N ASP A 184 -0.94 9.80 7.02
CA ASP A 184 0.49 9.91 6.73
C ASP A 184 0.83 9.26 5.40
N ILE A 185 0.38 8.02 5.19
CA ILE A 185 0.56 7.32 3.91
C ILE A 185 -0.11 8.08 2.78
N GLY A 186 -1.32 8.60 3.02
CA GLY A 186 -2.02 9.42 2.04
C GLY A 186 -1.20 10.62 1.59
N LYS A 187 -0.63 11.40 2.51
CA LYS A 187 0.20 12.57 2.21
C LYS A 187 1.48 12.20 1.47
N ILE A 188 2.16 11.13 1.87
CA ILE A 188 3.36 10.63 1.19
C ILE A 188 3.03 10.28 -0.27
N LEU A 189 1.94 9.55 -0.52
CA LEU A 189 1.53 9.17 -1.87
C LEU A 189 1.07 10.36 -2.71
N ASP A 190 0.30 11.28 -2.14
CA ASP A 190 -0.14 12.50 -2.81
C ASP A 190 1.05 13.39 -3.20
N THR A 191 2.06 13.49 -2.31
CA THR A 191 3.31 14.21 -2.59
C THR A 191 4.15 13.49 -3.64
N ALA A 192 4.26 12.16 -3.60
CA ALA A 192 4.95 11.40 -4.62
C ALA A 192 4.28 11.55 -6.00
N GLN A 193 2.95 11.49 -6.06
CA GLN A 193 2.18 11.60 -7.30
C GLN A 193 2.46 12.89 -8.08
N VAL A 194 2.69 14.01 -7.40
CA VAL A 194 2.95 15.29 -8.09
C VAL A 194 4.42 15.48 -8.46
N ASN A 195 5.32 14.61 -8.03
CA ASN A 195 6.75 14.68 -8.32
C ASN A 195 7.25 13.62 -9.32
N PHE A 196 6.49 12.53 -9.49
CA PHE A 196 6.87 11.38 -10.31
C PHE A 196 5.77 11.04 -11.31
N ASP A 197 6.16 10.47 -12.45
CA ASP A 197 5.22 9.95 -13.46
C ASP A 197 4.68 8.57 -13.06
N PHE A 198 5.52 7.75 -12.41
CA PHE A 198 5.12 6.46 -11.85
C PHE A 198 5.59 6.33 -10.40
N VAL A 199 4.66 5.94 -9.55
CA VAL A 199 4.87 5.66 -8.12
C VAL A 199 4.53 4.20 -7.85
N ILE A 200 5.55 3.35 -7.79
CA ILE A 200 5.39 1.95 -7.42
C ILE A 200 5.40 1.85 -5.90
N VAL A 201 4.47 1.12 -5.32
CA VAL A 201 4.38 0.96 -3.85
C VAL A 201 4.51 -0.51 -3.51
N ASP A 202 5.60 -0.89 -2.86
CA ASP A 202 5.77 -2.24 -2.33
C ASP A 202 5.01 -2.39 -1.02
N MET A 203 3.97 -3.21 -1.02
CA MET A 203 3.04 -3.39 0.09
C MET A 203 3.47 -4.54 0.99
N PRO A 204 3.31 -4.42 2.32
CA PRO A 204 3.47 -5.57 3.21
C PRO A 204 2.47 -6.67 2.83
N SER A 205 2.84 -7.92 3.04
CA SER A 205 1.95 -9.07 2.78
C SER A 205 0.72 -9.10 3.71
N THR A 206 0.71 -8.29 4.74
CA THR A 206 -0.38 -8.15 5.71
C THR A 206 -1.25 -6.94 5.35
N VAL A 207 -2.57 -7.12 5.40
CA VAL A 207 -3.50 -6.00 5.31
C VAL A 207 -3.46 -5.20 6.61
N VAL A 208 -3.12 -3.92 6.50
CA VAL A 208 -2.95 -2.98 7.62
C VAL A 208 -3.95 -1.84 7.54
N ALA A 209 -4.09 -1.06 8.62
CA ALA A 209 -5.10 0.00 8.71
C ALA A 209 -5.04 1.02 7.57
N TRP A 210 -3.86 1.32 7.04
CA TRP A 210 -3.68 2.27 5.94
C TRP A 210 -3.73 1.64 4.54
N THR A 211 -3.95 0.31 4.41
CA THR A 211 -4.09 -0.36 3.09
C THR A 211 -5.22 0.25 2.27
N GLU A 212 -6.32 0.65 2.91
CA GLU A 212 -7.43 1.35 2.27
C GLU A 212 -6.98 2.65 1.62
N ALA A 213 -6.18 3.47 2.32
CA ALA A 213 -5.70 4.76 1.81
C ALA A 213 -4.85 4.61 0.55
N VAL A 214 -4.05 3.53 0.47
CA VAL A 214 -3.27 3.18 -0.73
C VAL A 214 -4.19 2.72 -1.85
N LEU A 215 -5.15 1.84 -1.57
CA LEU A 215 -6.07 1.30 -2.58
C LEU A 215 -6.94 2.40 -3.20
N GLN A 216 -7.42 3.34 -2.39
CA GLN A 216 -8.21 4.48 -2.89
C GLN A 216 -7.42 5.34 -3.88
N ARG A 217 -6.11 5.57 -3.64
CA ARG A 217 -5.21 6.35 -4.49
C ARG A 217 -4.64 5.57 -5.66
N ALA A 218 -4.69 4.25 -5.61
CA ALA A 218 -4.19 3.39 -6.67
C ALA A 218 -4.91 3.65 -8.00
N HIS A 219 -4.18 3.64 -9.09
CA HIS A 219 -4.71 3.60 -10.45
C HIS A 219 -4.90 2.15 -10.89
N VAL A 220 -3.90 1.32 -10.61
CA VAL A 220 -3.94 -0.14 -10.74
C VAL A 220 -3.32 -0.73 -9.48
N TYR A 221 -3.96 -1.72 -8.88
CA TYR A 221 -3.47 -2.42 -7.70
C TYR A 221 -3.09 -3.85 -8.07
N PHE A 222 -1.80 -4.16 -8.12
CA PHE A 222 -1.31 -5.48 -8.48
C PHE A 222 -1.37 -6.42 -7.29
N ALA A 223 -2.18 -7.47 -7.40
CA ALA A 223 -2.28 -8.56 -6.42
C ALA A 223 -1.52 -9.79 -6.94
N LEU A 224 -0.31 -10.01 -6.42
CA LEU A 224 0.54 -11.12 -6.84
C LEU A 224 0.18 -12.41 -6.13
N LEU A 225 0.09 -13.48 -6.91
CA LEU A 225 -0.25 -14.82 -6.45
C LEU A 225 0.62 -15.87 -7.12
N GLU A 226 0.63 -17.07 -6.53
CA GLU A 226 1.14 -18.29 -7.15
C GLU A 226 0.01 -19.31 -7.32
N LEU A 227 0.26 -20.36 -8.11
CA LEU A 227 -0.70 -21.43 -8.36
C LEU A 227 -0.74 -22.41 -7.18
N ASP A 228 -1.07 -21.92 -6.00
CA ASP A 228 -1.19 -22.70 -4.77
C ASP A 228 -2.48 -22.38 -4.00
N LEU A 229 -2.82 -23.25 -3.05
CA LEU A 229 -4.04 -23.11 -2.25
C LEU A 229 -3.97 -21.94 -1.28
N ARG A 230 -2.76 -21.60 -0.78
CA ARG A 230 -2.53 -20.49 0.14
C ARG A 230 -2.86 -19.16 -0.52
N SER A 231 -2.32 -18.92 -1.71
CA SER A 231 -2.63 -17.74 -2.52
C SER A 231 -4.13 -17.65 -2.82
N ALA A 232 -4.74 -18.74 -3.23
CA ALA A 232 -6.18 -18.78 -3.53
C ALA A 232 -7.05 -18.41 -2.33
N GLN A 233 -6.76 -18.96 -1.16
CA GLN A 233 -7.51 -18.65 0.06
C GLN A 233 -7.33 -17.19 0.50
N ASN A 234 -6.13 -16.66 0.39
CA ASN A 234 -5.87 -15.27 0.77
C ASN A 234 -6.54 -14.28 -0.18
N ILE A 235 -6.51 -14.55 -1.50
CA ILE A 235 -7.26 -13.77 -2.48
C ILE A 235 -8.76 -13.76 -2.17
N LEU A 236 -9.33 -14.92 -1.87
CA LEU A 236 -10.75 -15.01 -1.52
C LEU A 236 -11.09 -14.16 -0.30
N ARG A 237 -10.22 -14.17 0.73
CA ARG A 237 -10.37 -13.34 1.92
C ARG A 237 -10.23 -11.85 1.58
N PHE A 238 -9.25 -11.50 0.76
CA PHE A 238 -9.00 -10.13 0.32
C PHE A 238 -10.20 -9.56 -0.45
N ILE A 239 -10.70 -10.28 -1.46
CA ILE A 239 -11.89 -9.90 -2.23
C ILE A 239 -13.10 -9.68 -1.31
N ARG A 240 -13.32 -10.59 -0.35
CA ARG A 240 -14.42 -10.47 0.60
C ARG A 240 -14.28 -9.24 1.48
N ALA A 241 -13.07 -8.94 1.95
CA ALA A 241 -12.80 -7.74 2.74
C ALA A 241 -13.06 -6.48 1.93
N LEU A 242 -12.57 -6.40 0.69
CA LEU A 242 -12.80 -5.25 -0.19
C LEU A 242 -14.31 -5.03 -0.46
N LYS A 243 -15.06 -6.10 -0.74
CA LYS A 243 -16.50 -6.02 -0.98
C LYS A 243 -17.28 -5.63 0.28
N ALA A 244 -16.88 -6.13 1.46
CA ALA A 244 -17.54 -5.83 2.73
C ALA A 244 -17.41 -4.35 3.12
N GLU A 245 -16.25 -3.75 2.83
CA GLU A 245 -15.96 -2.34 3.12
C GLU A 245 -16.27 -1.40 1.93
N ALA A 246 -16.88 -1.92 0.87
CA ALA A 246 -17.19 -1.17 -0.37
C ALA A 246 -15.97 -0.47 -0.99
N LEU A 247 -14.80 -1.09 -0.90
CA LEU A 247 -13.55 -0.58 -1.45
C LEU A 247 -13.43 -0.86 -2.96
N PRO A 248 -12.64 -0.07 -3.71
CA PRO A 248 -12.55 -0.16 -5.17
C PRO A 248 -11.81 -1.42 -5.64
N HIS A 249 -12.49 -2.55 -5.64
CA HIS A 249 -11.97 -3.85 -6.07
C HIS A 249 -11.79 -3.96 -7.59
N ASP A 250 -12.41 -3.09 -8.36
CA ASP A 250 -12.28 -2.96 -9.82
C ASP A 250 -10.88 -2.51 -10.27
N LYS A 251 -10.11 -1.86 -9.38
CA LYS A 251 -8.71 -1.48 -9.62
C LYS A 251 -7.74 -2.64 -9.48
N VAL A 252 -8.14 -3.76 -8.88
CA VAL A 252 -7.25 -4.91 -8.62
C VAL A 252 -6.99 -5.67 -9.90
N ARG A 253 -5.70 -5.93 -10.18
CA ARG A 253 -5.21 -6.78 -11.27
C ARG A 253 -4.44 -7.94 -10.69
N TYR A 254 -4.89 -9.15 -11.02
CA TYR A 254 -4.28 -10.36 -10.48
C TYR A 254 -3.12 -10.81 -11.35
N VAL A 255 -1.94 -10.91 -10.75
CA VAL A 255 -0.68 -11.28 -11.41
C VAL A 255 -0.24 -12.66 -10.92
N LEU A 256 -0.31 -13.66 -11.77
CA LEU A 256 0.21 -15.00 -11.47
C LEU A 256 1.72 -15.02 -11.69
N ASN A 257 2.48 -15.07 -10.60
CA ASN A 257 3.93 -15.26 -10.67
C ASN A 257 4.29 -16.74 -10.74
N ARG A 258 5.47 -17.06 -11.26
CA ARG A 258 5.93 -18.44 -11.53
C ARG A 258 4.88 -19.26 -12.28
N ALA A 259 4.26 -18.60 -13.28
CA ALA A 259 3.24 -19.20 -14.10
C ALA A 259 3.76 -20.47 -14.81
N PRO A 260 2.94 -21.49 -14.99
CA PRO A 260 3.35 -22.71 -15.65
C PRO A 260 3.73 -22.46 -17.10
N LYS A 261 4.65 -23.28 -17.61
CA LYS A 261 5.08 -23.21 -19.02
C LYS A 261 3.90 -23.40 -19.96
N PHE A 262 3.94 -22.73 -21.11
CA PHE A 262 2.89 -22.82 -22.14
C PHE A 262 2.61 -24.26 -22.63
N THR A 263 3.58 -25.15 -22.52
CA THR A 263 3.47 -26.56 -22.90
C THR A 263 2.77 -27.43 -21.86
N ASP A 264 2.60 -26.95 -20.61
CA ASP A 264 1.94 -27.70 -19.54
C ASP A 264 0.42 -27.45 -19.56
N LEU A 265 -0.30 -28.25 -20.32
CA LEU A 265 -1.76 -28.16 -20.46
C LEU A 265 -2.49 -28.45 -19.14
N SER A 266 -1.93 -29.31 -18.28
CA SER A 266 -2.54 -29.69 -17.01
C SER A 266 -2.48 -28.50 -16.02
N ALA A 267 -1.34 -27.83 -15.96
CA ALA A 267 -1.17 -26.67 -15.12
C ALA A 267 -2.00 -25.46 -15.62
N LYS A 268 -2.11 -25.26 -16.94
CA LYS A 268 -3.03 -24.26 -17.51
C LYS A 268 -4.49 -24.51 -17.11
N ALA A 269 -4.94 -25.76 -17.14
CA ALA A 269 -6.28 -26.11 -16.68
C ALA A 269 -6.45 -25.82 -15.18
N ARG A 270 -5.39 -25.92 -14.35
CA ARG A 270 -5.41 -25.52 -12.94
C ARG A 270 -5.52 -24.00 -12.77
N VAL A 271 -4.77 -23.21 -13.56
CA VAL A 271 -4.87 -21.74 -13.55
C VAL A 271 -6.30 -21.33 -13.89
N LYS A 272 -6.88 -21.88 -14.95
CA LYS A 272 -8.26 -21.59 -15.35
C LYS A 272 -9.26 -21.92 -14.23
N ARG A 273 -9.16 -23.11 -13.63
CA ARG A 273 -10.03 -23.51 -12.52
C ARG A 273 -9.87 -22.60 -11.29
N MET A 274 -8.65 -22.15 -10.99
CA MET A 274 -8.40 -21.21 -9.92
C MET A 274 -9.09 -19.87 -10.17
N ALA A 275 -8.92 -19.31 -11.37
CA ALA A 275 -9.57 -18.05 -11.77
C ALA A 275 -11.11 -18.18 -11.70
N GLU A 276 -11.68 -19.23 -12.27
CA GLU A 276 -13.13 -19.53 -12.21
C GLU A 276 -13.64 -19.67 -10.76
N SER A 277 -12.89 -20.39 -9.90
CA SER A 277 -13.31 -20.62 -8.50
C SER A 277 -13.27 -19.38 -7.62
N LEU A 278 -12.43 -18.41 -7.98
CA LEU A 278 -12.27 -17.13 -7.28
C LEU A 278 -13.10 -16.00 -7.89
N ASP A 279 -13.71 -16.26 -9.05
CA ASP A 279 -14.43 -15.25 -9.86
C ASP A 279 -13.52 -14.04 -10.18
N ILE A 280 -12.32 -14.33 -10.70
CA ILE A 280 -11.33 -13.32 -11.09
C ILE A 280 -10.76 -13.58 -12.48
N ASP A 281 -10.23 -12.54 -13.09
CA ASP A 281 -9.41 -12.62 -14.28
C ASP A 281 -7.92 -12.53 -13.92
N ILE A 282 -7.12 -13.51 -14.34
CA ILE A 282 -5.66 -13.48 -14.20
C ILE A 282 -5.09 -12.92 -15.51
N GLU A 283 -4.97 -11.60 -15.55
CA GLU A 283 -4.59 -10.86 -16.77
C GLU A 283 -3.09 -11.02 -17.09
N VAL A 284 -2.26 -11.04 -16.05
CA VAL A 284 -0.80 -11.11 -16.18
C VAL A 284 -0.28 -12.45 -15.67
N GLN A 285 0.49 -13.14 -16.49
CA GLN A 285 1.13 -14.40 -16.12
C GLN A 285 2.63 -14.27 -16.35
N LEU A 286 3.39 -14.27 -15.27
CA LEU A 286 4.84 -14.09 -15.28
C LEU A 286 5.53 -15.45 -15.18
N PRO A 287 6.43 -15.80 -16.10
CA PRO A 287 7.17 -17.05 -16.03
C PRO A 287 8.12 -17.06 -14.84
N ASP A 288 8.52 -18.25 -14.40
CA ASP A 288 9.60 -18.37 -13.43
C ASP A 288 10.92 -17.91 -14.05
N GLY A 289 11.55 -16.92 -13.43
CA GLY A 289 12.86 -16.41 -13.84
C GLY A 289 14.02 -17.27 -13.34
N GLY A 290 13.75 -18.27 -12.47
CA GLY A 290 14.72 -19.22 -11.96
C GLY A 290 15.86 -18.60 -11.14
N GLU A 291 16.99 -19.29 -11.09
CA GLU A 291 18.16 -18.90 -10.29
C GLU A 291 18.71 -17.52 -10.63
N GLN A 292 18.57 -17.05 -11.87
CA GLN A 292 19.01 -15.72 -12.27
C GLN A 292 18.32 -14.60 -11.50
N VAL A 293 17.07 -14.79 -11.06
CA VAL A 293 16.36 -13.82 -10.23
C VAL A 293 16.97 -13.76 -8.83
N THR A 294 17.26 -14.92 -8.24
CA THR A 294 17.94 -14.99 -6.94
C THR A 294 19.32 -14.34 -7.02
N GLN A 295 20.11 -14.66 -8.03
CA GLN A 295 21.42 -14.06 -8.25
C GLN A 295 21.34 -12.53 -8.44
N ALA A 296 20.34 -12.03 -9.17
CA ALA A 296 20.13 -10.60 -9.34
C ALA A 296 19.83 -9.92 -7.98
N ASN A 297 18.92 -10.48 -7.20
CA ASN A 297 18.59 -9.98 -5.87
C ASN A 297 19.80 -10.03 -4.91
N ASP A 298 20.59 -11.11 -4.92
CA ASP A 298 21.78 -11.28 -4.10
C ASP A 298 22.90 -10.29 -4.47
N HIS A 299 22.95 -9.87 -5.73
CA HIS A 299 23.91 -8.87 -6.23
C HIS A 299 23.39 -7.43 -6.12
N GLY A 300 22.17 -7.21 -5.61
CA GLY A 300 21.58 -5.88 -5.52
C GLY A 300 21.29 -5.22 -6.87
N LEU A 301 20.94 -6.02 -7.88
CA LEU A 301 20.73 -5.54 -9.25
C LEU A 301 19.33 -5.97 -9.77
N PRO A 302 18.66 -5.09 -10.55
CA PRO A 302 17.51 -5.50 -11.33
C PRO A 302 17.86 -6.62 -12.33
N ILE A 303 16.89 -7.49 -12.64
CA ILE A 303 17.08 -8.61 -13.58
C ILE A 303 17.57 -8.13 -14.94
N ALA A 304 17.17 -6.93 -15.36
CA ALA A 304 17.60 -6.33 -16.63
C ALA A 304 19.13 -6.14 -16.71
N GLU A 305 19.76 -5.79 -15.59
CA GLU A 305 21.21 -5.55 -15.51
C GLU A 305 22.01 -6.87 -15.42
N ASN A 306 21.46 -7.85 -14.69
CA ASN A 306 22.14 -9.13 -14.46
C ASN A 306 21.84 -10.19 -15.52
N ALA A 307 20.60 -10.23 -16.03
CA ALA A 307 20.11 -11.28 -16.92
C ALA A 307 19.10 -10.73 -17.94
N SER A 308 19.54 -9.86 -18.83
CA SER A 308 18.71 -9.13 -19.81
C SER A 308 17.82 -10.00 -20.70
N LYS A 309 18.18 -11.28 -20.92
CA LYS A 309 17.42 -12.24 -21.73
C LYS A 309 16.47 -13.12 -20.91
N ASN A 310 16.40 -12.90 -19.60
CA ASN A 310 15.53 -13.67 -18.70
C ASN A 310 14.06 -13.60 -19.14
N PRO A 311 13.31 -14.71 -19.14
CA PRO A 311 11.91 -14.70 -19.55
C PRO A 311 11.02 -13.83 -18.66
N LEU A 312 11.25 -13.79 -17.34
CA LEU A 312 10.53 -12.91 -16.43
C LEU A 312 10.76 -11.44 -16.78
N ARG A 313 12.02 -11.05 -16.99
CA ARG A 313 12.37 -9.68 -17.41
C ARG A 313 11.63 -9.25 -18.66
N LYS A 314 11.52 -10.13 -19.67
CA LYS A 314 10.82 -9.81 -20.92
C LYS A 314 9.33 -9.54 -20.72
N GLU A 315 8.69 -10.26 -19.82
CA GLU A 315 7.27 -10.02 -19.51
C GLU A 315 7.09 -8.73 -18.68
N LEU A 316 8.02 -8.43 -17.75
CA LEU A 316 8.02 -7.16 -17.02
C LEU A 316 8.22 -5.96 -17.95
N GLN A 317 9.12 -6.08 -18.94
CA GLN A 317 9.34 -5.04 -19.95
C GLN A 317 8.11 -4.78 -20.84
N LYS A 318 7.28 -5.79 -21.09
CA LYS A 318 6.02 -5.60 -21.84
C LYS A 318 4.93 -4.95 -20.99
N LEU A 319 5.00 -5.15 -19.66
CA LEU A 319 4.05 -4.58 -18.72
C LEU A 319 4.37 -3.10 -18.44
N ALA A 320 5.64 -2.73 -18.48
CA ALA A 320 6.11 -1.36 -18.39
C ALA A 320 5.82 -0.58 -19.68
#